data_de6890ae60dbff956ecfd2a159b7531d
#
_entry.id   de6890ae60dbff956ecfd2a159b7531d
#
_cell.length_a   1.000
_cell.length_b   1.000
_cell.length_c   1.000
_cell.angle_alpha   90.00
_cell.angle_beta   90.00
_cell.angle_gamma   90.00
#
_symmetry.space_group_name_H-M   'P 1'
#
loop_
_entity.id
_entity.type
_entity.pdbx_description
1 polymer ?
#
loop_
_entity_poly.entity_id
_entity_poly.type
_entity_poly.pdbx_seq_one_letter_code
_entity_poly.pdbx_strand_id
1 'polypeptide(L)'
;YINDDAFTEALTIGSGYLENKSGQRYETLIIPSSDVISASAWKVIETFSSRGGKVLFWGRKPASFIDKSFTAPGSLSDLTNSRIEPSTRWTAQVSSSLPEPEMKIISPANDSIRYTRRVMPDGDLYFIFNEGNKATEFTADFDKVGVAKEWNATDGTLQPINATIVNNRTRLTIKLEAWESKLISIGKNNREYNIKEYGVKGNGYSETATLQRIINEAAHNGGGTIVIPAGEYLSGALF
;
A
#
# COMPACT_ATOMS: atom_id res chain seq x y z
N TYR A 1 15.32 -1.10 -2.95
CA TYR A 1 16.75 -1.18 -2.60
C TYR A 1 17.31 0.22 -2.45
N ILE A 2 18.22 0.40 -1.49
CA ILE A 2 18.90 1.66 -1.24
C ILE A 2 20.37 1.38 -0.99
N ASN A 3 21.27 2.20 -1.53
CA ASN A 3 22.71 2.11 -1.26
C ASN A 3 23.09 2.97 -0.04
N ASP A 4 24.32 2.81 0.47
CA ASP A 4 24.81 3.47 1.67
C ASP A 4 24.73 5.00 1.59
N ASP A 5 25.12 5.61 0.47
CA ASP A 5 25.11 7.07 0.31
C ASP A 5 23.67 7.61 0.33
N ALA A 6 22.76 7.02 -0.45
CA ALA A 6 21.36 7.42 -0.46
C ALA A 6 20.68 7.13 0.89
N PHE A 7 21.07 6.06 1.58
CA PHE A 7 20.56 5.72 2.90
C PHE A 7 20.93 6.76 3.95
N THR A 8 22.11 7.33 3.86
CA THR A 8 22.61 8.33 4.81
C THR A 8 22.17 9.76 4.47
N GLU A 9 21.97 10.08 3.18
CA GLU A 9 21.77 11.46 2.72
C GLU A 9 20.36 11.76 2.21
N ALA A 10 19.61 10.75 1.81
CA ALA A 10 18.33 10.93 1.14
C ALA A 10 17.10 10.58 1.99
N LEU A 11 17.30 10.07 3.20
CA LEU A 11 16.23 9.67 4.10
C LEU A 11 16.12 10.57 5.32
N THR A 12 14.89 10.81 5.74
CA THR A 12 14.56 11.45 7.03
C THR A 12 14.06 10.38 7.99
N ILE A 13 14.52 10.44 9.26
CA ILE A 13 14.11 9.48 10.29
C ILE A 13 13.00 10.08 11.12
N GLY A 14 11.79 9.54 10.98
CA GLY A 14 10.63 9.86 11.81
C GLY A 14 10.49 8.97 13.03
N SER A 15 9.33 9.02 13.69
CA SER A 15 8.98 8.12 14.80
C SER A 15 8.48 6.79 14.24
N GLY A 16 9.36 5.79 14.22
CA GLY A 16 9.07 4.44 13.72
C GLY A 16 9.15 4.26 12.21
N TYR A 17 9.58 5.27 11.44
CA TYR A 17 9.68 5.18 9.99
C TYR A 17 10.88 5.93 9.41
N LEU A 18 11.31 5.49 8.23
CA LEU A 18 12.19 6.22 7.33
C LEU A 18 11.33 6.85 6.24
N GLU A 19 11.59 8.10 5.88
CA GLU A 19 10.86 8.80 4.83
C GLU A 19 11.82 9.25 3.73
N ASN A 20 11.50 8.95 2.49
CA ASN A 20 12.27 9.41 1.34
C ASN A 20 11.84 10.82 0.88
N LYS A 21 12.58 11.41 -0.05
CA LYS A 21 12.30 12.76 -0.59
C LYS A 21 10.92 12.91 -1.25
N SER A 22 10.27 11.82 -1.64
CA SER A 22 8.91 11.83 -2.21
C SER A 22 7.82 11.63 -1.15
N GLY A 23 8.18 11.59 0.15
CA GLY A 23 7.23 11.45 1.26
C GLY A 23 6.79 10.00 1.53
N GLN A 24 7.40 9.01 0.86
CA GLN A 24 7.08 7.61 1.12
C GLN A 24 7.75 7.13 2.40
N ARG A 25 6.99 6.41 3.24
CA ARG A 25 7.41 5.95 4.56
C ARG A 25 7.63 4.45 4.60
N TYR A 26 8.67 4.04 5.31
CA TYR A 26 9.09 2.65 5.48
C TYR A 26 9.27 2.36 6.96
N GLU A 27 8.50 1.44 7.51
CA GLU A 27 8.52 1.09 8.94
C GLU A 27 9.49 -0.06 9.26
N THR A 28 9.93 -0.78 8.24
CA THR A 28 10.84 -1.92 8.39
C THR A 28 12.01 -1.79 7.45
N LEU A 29 13.21 -1.92 8.01
CA LEU A 29 14.47 -1.98 7.27
C LEU A 29 14.96 -3.43 7.25
N ILE A 30 15.14 -3.98 6.06
CA ILE A 30 15.72 -5.32 5.88
C ILE A 30 17.17 -5.17 5.42
N ILE A 31 18.09 -5.70 6.22
CA ILE A 31 19.52 -5.65 5.96
C ILE A 31 19.98 -7.06 5.57
N PRO A 32 20.44 -7.27 4.33
CA PRO A 32 20.97 -8.57 3.92
C PRO A 32 22.26 -8.90 4.68
N SER A 33 22.62 -10.19 4.71
CA SER A 33 23.86 -10.65 5.31
C SER A 33 25.08 -9.87 4.82
N SER A 34 25.80 -9.32 5.75
CA SER A 34 27.05 -8.61 5.54
C SER A 34 27.98 -8.87 6.71
N ASP A 35 29.28 -8.89 6.50
CA ASP A 35 30.27 -8.97 7.58
C ASP A 35 30.54 -7.61 8.19
N VAL A 36 30.45 -6.58 7.37
CA VAL A 36 30.80 -5.22 7.69
C VAL A 36 29.74 -4.24 7.14
N ILE A 37 29.52 -3.15 7.84
CA ILE A 37 28.66 -2.06 7.41
C ILE A 37 29.39 -0.72 7.56
N SER A 38 29.02 0.32 6.82
CA SER A 38 29.61 1.64 7.02
C SER A 38 29.20 2.25 8.37
N ALA A 39 30.10 3.00 8.99
CA ALA A 39 29.81 3.66 10.26
C ALA A 39 28.64 4.64 10.17
N SER A 40 28.54 5.36 9.03
CA SER A 40 27.43 6.29 8.76
C SER A 40 26.09 5.56 8.62
N ALA A 41 26.04 4.47 7.89
CA ALA A 41 24.82 3.66 7.78
C ALA A 41 24.41 3.06 9.12
N TRP A 42 25.38 2.56 9.92
CA TRP A 42 25.07 2.03 11.25
C TRP A 42 24.42 3.08 12.15
N LYS A 43 24.93 4.32 12.16
CA LYS A 43 24.36 5.41 12.95
C LYS A 43 22.91 5.74 12.54
N VAL A 44 22.57 5.66 11.25
CA VAL A 44 21.19 5.81 10.78
C VAL A 44 20.32 4.67 11.29
N ILE A 45 20.81 3.43 11.24
CA ILE A 45 20.11 2.25 11.73
C ILE A 45 19.84 2.32 13.23
N GLU A 46 20.84 2.72 14.03
CA GLU A 46 20.70 2.94 15.48
C GLU A 46 19.60 3.97 15.78
N THR A 47 19.66 5.11 15.11
CA THR A 47 18.67 6.18 15.28
C THR A 47 17.28 5.73 14.88
N PHE A 48 17.16 5.01 13.77
CA PHE A 48 15.88 4.46 13.30
C PHE A 48 15.30 3.45 14.31
N SER A 49 16.12 2.50 14.76
CA SER A 49 15.72 1.50 15.75
C SER A 49 15.31 2.12 17.08
N SER A 50 16.07 3.11 17.59
CA SER A 50 15.76 3.81 18.84
C SER A 50 14.47 4.64 18.77
N ARG A 51 14.06 5.06 17.58
CA ARG A 51 12.79 5.76 17.33
C ARG A 51 11.62 4.83 17.04
N GLY A 52 11.78 3.51 17.24
CA GLY A 52 10.72 2.51 17.08
C GLY A 52 10.66 1.83 15.71
N GLY A 53 11.54 2.18 14.78
CA GLY A 53 11.65 1.51 13.49
C GLY A 53 12.12 0.06 13.63
N LYS A 54 11.59 -0.84 12.83
CA LYS A 54 11.90 -2.28 12.87
C LYS A 54 13.11 -2.59 11.99
N VAL A 55 14.09 -3.32 12.53
CA VAL A 55 15.28 -3.76 11.78
C VAL A 55 15.30 -5.28 11.70
N LEU A 56 15.32 -5.82 10.49
CA LEU A 56 15.44 -7.24 10.22
C LEU A 56 16.80 -7.52 9.55
N PHE A 57 17.67 -8.22 10.23
CA PHE A 57 18.89 -8.76 9.63
C PHE A 57 18.57 -10.09 8.96
N TRP A 58 18.72 -10.14 7.65
CA TRP A 58 18.45 -11.32 6.85
C TRP A 58 19.70 -12.19 6.73
N GLY A 59 19.65 -13.32 7.40
CA GLY A 59 20.78 -14.24 7.54
C GLY A 59 21.60 -13.95 8.79
N ARG A 60 22.40 -12.89 8.81
CA ARG A 60 23.21 -12.52 9.97
C ARG A 60 23.35 -11.00 10.13
N LYS A 61 23.54 -10.57 11.37
CA LYS A 61 23.93 -9.20 11.70
C LYS A 61 25.39 -8.97 11.31
N PRO A 62 25.79 -7.79 10.82
CA PRO A 62 27.20 -7.45 10.64
C PRO A 62 27.99 -7.62 11.94
N ALA A 63 29.26 -8.00 11.84
CA ALA A 63 30.14 -8.16 12.99
C ALA A 63 30.76 -6.83 13.45
N SER A 64 30.97 -5.91 12.52
CA SER A 64 31.63 -4.62 12.78
C SER A 64 31.20 -3.54 11.80
N PHE A 65 31.50 -2.29 12.13
CA PHE A 65 31.45 -1.21 11.15
C PHE A 65 32.85 -0.73 10.76
N ILE A 66 32.97 -0.16 9.58
CA ILE A 66 34.20 0.46 9.06
C ILE A 66 33.88 1.89 8.63
N ASP A 67 34.78 2.83 8.97
CA ASP A 67 34.71 4.19 8.47
C ASP A 67 35.25 4.31 7.03
N LYS A 68 35.17 5.49 6.44
CA LYS A 68 35.66 5.75 5.08
C LYS A 68 37.18 5.58 4.95
N SER A 69 37.92 5.63 6.04
CA SER A 69 39.38 5.45 6.04
C SER A 69 39.82 3.99 6.07
N PHE A 70 38.91 3.07 6.35
CA PHE A 70 39.19 1.64 6.48
C PHE A 70 40.31 1.31 7.49
N THR A 71 40.51 2.16 8.50
CA THR A 71 41.66 2.07 9.40
C THR A 71 41.45 1.08 10.55
N ALA A 72 40.25 1.01 11.09
CA ALA A 72 39.93 0.05 12.16
C ALA A 72 38.45 -0.30 12.17
N PRO A 73 38.09 -1.59 12.38
CA PRO A 73 36.71 -1.96 12.58
C PRO A 73 36.21 -1.48 13.95
N GLY A 74 35.04 -0.87 13.97
CA GLY A 74 34.34 -0.48 15.20
C GLY A 74 33.34 -1.55 15.64
N SER A 75 33.07 -1.58 16.94
CA SER A 75 32.05 -2.47 17.52
C SER A 75 30.65 -1.94 17.27
N LEU A 76 29.73 -2.82 16.94
CA LEU A 76 28.31 -2.48 16.77
C LEU A 76 27.61 -2.45 18.13
N SER A 77 26.81 -1.43 18.35
CA SER A 77 25.90 -1.34 19.48
C SER A 77 24.73 -2.31 19.33
N ASP A 78 24.04 -2.55 20.42
CA ASP A 78 22.77 -3.28 20.40
C ASP A 78 21.64 -2.34 19.92
N LEU A 79 20.76 -2.89 19.11
CA LEU A 79 19.60 -2.16 18.61
C LEU A 79 18.36 -2.49 19.44
N THR A 80 17.58 -1.47 19.75
CA THR A 80 16.39 -1.60 20.61
C THR A 80 15.29 -2.44 19.94
N ASN A 81 15.13 -2.33 18.62
CA ASN A 81 14.06 -2.98 17.87
C ASN A 81 14.62 -3.71 16.65
N SER A 82 15.34 -4.79 16.90
CA SER A 82 15.93 -5.59 15.83
C SER A 82 15.73 -7.09 16.03
N ARG A 83 15.73 -7.79 14.90
CA ARG A 83 15.65 -9.24 14.85
C ARG A 83 16.62 -9.79 13.81
N ILE A 84 17.19 -10.95 14.09
CA ILE A 84 17.96 -11.73 13.12
C ILE A 84 17.07 -12.85 12.61
N GLU A 85 16.92 -12.96 11.29
CA GLU A 85 16.30 -14.11 10.63
C GLU A 85 17.41 -14.95 10.02
N PRO A 86 17.80 -16.06 10.65
CA PRO A 86 18.95 -16.86 10.20
C PRO A 86 18.68 -17.59 8.89
N SER A 87 17.42 -17.78 8.50
CA SER A 87 17.07 -18.38 7.23
C SER A 87 17.32 -17.39 6.08
N THR A 88 17.94 -17.86 5.01
CA THR A 88 18.06 -17.12 3.76
C THR A 88 16.87 -17.35 2.82
N ARG A 89 15.86 -18.10 3.26
CA ARG A 89 14.63 -18.38 2.53
C ARG A 89 13.49 -17.56 3.11
N TRP A 90 12.65 -17.05 2.24
CA TRP A 90 11.41 -16.38 2.65
C TRP A 90 10.45 -17.40 3.23
N THR A 91 10.04 -17.23 4.47
CA THR A 91 9.15 -18.13 5.20
C THR A 91 7.86 -17.41 5.60
N ALA A 92 6.81 -18.16 5.88
CA ALA A 92 5.56 -17.61 6.42
C ALA A 92 5.80 -16.85 7.74
N GLN A 93 6.76 -17.30 8.56
CA GLN A 93 7.13 -16.62 9.81
C GLN A 93 7.77 -15.26 9.56
N VAL A 94 8.59 -15.12 8.53
CA VAL A 94 9.13 -13.81 8.12
C VAL A 94 7.99 -12.92 7.64
N SER A 95 7.16 -13.41 6.74
CA SER A 95 6.01 -12.65 6.20
C SER A 95 5.09 -12.15 7.31
N SER A 96 4.78 -12.98 8.32
CA SER A 96 3.90 -12.60 9.44
C SER A 96 4.49 -11.55 10.38
N SER A 97 5.80 -11.34 10.34
CA SER A 97 6.48 -10.31 11.15
C SER A 97 6.61 -8.96 10.46
N LEU A 98 6.30 -8.90 9.18
CA LEU A 98 6.30 -7.68 8.38
C LEU A 98 4.90 -7.06 8.35
N PRO A 99 4.77 -5.75 8.05
CA PRO A 99 3.47 -5.16 7.74
C PRO A 99 2.77 -5.92 6.61
N GLU A 100 1.44 -5.96 6.64
CA GLU A 100 0.70 -6.52 5.50
C GLU A 100 1.01 -5.70 4.23
N PRO A 101 1.24 -6.40 3.09
CA PRO A 101 1.51 -5.70 1.84
C PRO A 101 0.27 -4.94 1.35
N GLU A 102 0.49 -3.85 0.67
CA GLU A 102 -0.58 -3.04 0.08
C GLU A 102 -1.39 -3.83 -0.96
N MET A 103 -0.75 -4.76 -1.67
CA MET A 103 -1.41 -5.76 -2.50
C MET A 103 -1.01 -7.15 -2.01
N LYS A 104 -2.00 -7.95 -1.61
CA LYS A 104 -1.82 -9.31 -1.11
C LYS A 104 -2.49 -10.31 -2.05
N ILE A 105 -1.72 -11.17 -2.67
CA ILE A 105 -2.26 -12.27 -3.49
C ILE A 105 -2.91 -13.28 -2.55
N ILE A 106 -4.19 -13.57 -2.81
CA ILE A 106 -4.99 -14.49 -2.00
C ILE A 106 -4.96 -15.90 -2.61
N SER A 107 -5.15 -16.03 -3.92
CA SER A 107 -5.22 -17.32 -4.58
C SER A 107 -5.18 -17.15 -6.12
N PRO A 108 -4.54 -18.09 -6.83
CA PRO A 108 -3.47 -18.96 -6.35
C PRO A 108 -2.20 -18.18 -6.00
N ALA A 109 -1.35 -18.75 -5.16
CA ALA A 109 -0.03 -18.18 -4.91
C ALA A 109 0.77 -18.10 -6.22
N ASN A 110 1.41 -16.96 -6.47
CA ASN A 110 2.14 -16.73 -7.70
C ASN A 110 3.38 -15.86 -7.45
N ASP A 111 4.55 -16.46 -7.64
CA ASP A 111 5.83 -15.80 -7.41
C ASP A 111 6.30 -14.95 -8.62
N SER A 112 5.58 -14.99 -9.73
CA SER A 112 5.92 -14.23 -10.94
C SER A 112 5.27 -12.85 -10.98
N ILE A 113 4.37 -12.54 -10.06
CA ILE A 113 3.69 -11.25 -10.02
C ILE A 113 4.52 -10.25 -9.23
N ARG A 114 4.76 -9.11 -9.86
CA ARG A 114 5.37 -7.92 -9.23
C ARG A 114 4.38 -6.77 -9.30
N TYR A 115 4.51 -5.85 -8.34
CA TYR A 115 3.76 -4.61 -8.39
C TYR A 115 4.57 -3.44 -7.81
N THR A 116 4.20 -2.26 -8.25
CA THR A 116 4.56 -1.02 -7.60
C THR A 116 3.30 -0.20 -7.36
N ARG A 117 3.29 0.57 -6.27
CA ARG A 117 2.19 1.45 -5.89
C ARG A 117 2.63 2.91 -5.98
N ARG A 118 1.73 3.74 -6.48
CA ARG A 118 1.86 5.20 -6.41
C ARG A 118 0.63 5.77 -5.74
N VAL A 119 0.84 6.50 -4.65
CA VAL A 119 -0.23 7.23 -3.95
C VAL A 119 -0.60 8.47 -4.76
N MET A 120 -1.89 8.66 -5.02
CA MET A 120 -2.47 9.77 -5.75
C MET A 120 -3.47 10.50 -4.84
N PRO A 121 -3.80 11.78 -5.12
CA PRO A 121 -4.76 12.53 -4.29
C PRO A 121 -6.13 11.85 -4.14
N ASP A 122 -6.61 11.19 -5.19
CA ASP A 122 -7.93 10.59 -5.26
C ASP A 122 -7.94 9.06 -5.14
N GLY A 123 -6.79 8.45 -4.84
CA GLY A 123 -6.66 7.00 -4.73
C GLY A 123 -5.23 6.53 -4.90
N ASP A 124 -5.08 5.27 -5.25
CA ASP A 124 -3.79 4.65 -5.48
C ASP A 124 -3.73 4.04 -6.87
N LEU A 125 -2.58 4.12 -7.50
CA LEU A 125 -2.30 3.52 -8.79
C LEU A 125 -1.34 2.35 -8.58
N TYR A 126 -1.72 1.17 -9.04
CA TYR A 126 -0.91 -0.04 -9.02
C TYR A 126 -0.48 -0.39 -10.44
N PHE A 127 0.82 -0.48 -10.65
CA PHE A 127 1.39 -1.11 -11.84
C PHE A 127 1.70 -2.56 -11.49
N ILE A 128 1.01 -3.50 -12.12
CA ILE A 128 1.10 -4.93 -11.85
C ILE A 128 1.66 -5.62 -13.09
N PHE A 129 2.68 -6.44 -12.90
CA PHE A 129 3.42 -7.08 -13.98
C PHE A 129 3.60 -8.58 -13.73
N ASN A 130 3.38 -9.38 -14.76
CA ASN A 130 3.67 -10.81 -14.76
C ASN A 130 5.06 -11.05 -15.38
N GLU A 131 6.06 -11.37 -14.56
CA GLU A 131 7.41 -11.75 -15.00
C GLU A 131 7.48 -13.19 -15.54
N GLY A 132 6.38 -13.93 -15.45
CA GLY A 132 6.32 -15.32 -15.89
C GLY A 132 6.07 -15.45 -17.38
N ASN A 133 6.50 -16.58 -17.93
CA ASN A 133 6.31 -16.96 -19.33
C ASN A 133 4.96 -17.65 -19.64
N LYS A 134 4.02 -17.58 -18.70
CA LYS A 134 2.67 -18.15 -18.82
C LYS A 134 1.63 -17.14 -18.38
N ALA A 135 0.47 -17.19 -19.02
CA ALA A 135 -0.69 -16.46 -18.55
C ALA A 135 -1.07 -16.91 -17.13
N THR A 136 -1.52 -15.97 -16.32
CA THR A 136 -1.97 -16.23 -14.96
C THR A 136 -3.23 -15.45 -14.64
N GLU A 137 -4.07 -16.04 -13.81
CA GLU A 137 -5.21 -15.37 -13.20
C GLU A 137 -5.11 -15.55 -11.69
N PHE A 138 -5.28 -14.49 -10.95
CA PHE A 138 -5.17 -14.51 -9.51
C PHE A 138 -6.12 -13.50 -8.86
N THR A 139 -6.50 -13.77 -7.62
CA THR A 139 -7.27 -12.86 -6.78
C THR A 139 -6.33 -12.17 -5.80
N ALA A 140 -6.45 -10.86 -5.68
CA ALA A 140 -5.66 -10.06 -4.76
C ALA A 140 -6.52 -9.07 -3.97
N ASP A 141 -6.12 -8.82 -2.73
CA ASP A 141 -6.67 -7.80 -1.84
C ASP A 141 -5.73 -6.59 -1.82
N PHE A 142 -6.30 -5.42 -2.02
CA PHE A 142 -5.62 -4.13 -1.99
C PHE A 142 -6.00 -3.38 -0.71
N ASP A 143 -5.05 -2.76 -0.04
CA ASP A 143 -5.26 -2.02 1.21
C ASP A 143 -6.08 -0.73 1.04
N LYS A 144 -6.38 -0.35 -0.18
CA LYS A 144 -7.25 0.79 -0.52
C LYS A 144 -8.68 0.34 -0.77
N VAL A 145 -9.63 0.95 -0.07
CA VAL A 145 -11.06 0.77 -0.36
C VAL A 145 -11.49 1.78 -1.42
N GLY A 146 -12.13 1.28 -2.48
CA GLY A 146 -12.60 2.15 -3.54
C GLY A 146 -13.05 1.44 -4.81
N VAL A 147 -13.38 2.24 -5.80
CA VAL A 147 -13.69 1.75 -7.16
C VAL A 147 -12.38 1.44 -7.87
N ALA A 148 -12.34 0.26 -8.47
CA ALA A 148 -11.21 -0.17 -9.27
C ALA A 148 -11.44 0.12 -10.75
N LYS A 149 -10.42 0.67 -11.41
CA LYS A 149 -10.42 0.94 -12.86
C LYS A 149 -9.09 0.52 -13.47
N GLU A 150 -9.14 -0.11 -14.63
CA GLU A 150 -7.97 -0.38 -15.46
C GLU A 150 -7.70 0.81 -16.37
N TRP A 151 -6.46 1.25 -16.41
CA TRP A 151 -5.99 2.28 -17.32
C TRP A 151 -5.42 1.65 -18.57
N ASN A 152 -5.94 2.02 -19.72
CA ASN A 152 -5.30 1.71 -20.99
C ASN A 152 -4.14 2.70 -21.21
N ALA A 153 -2.91 2.19 -21.15
CA ALA A 153 -1.72 3.02 -21.32
C ALA A 153 -1.56 3.63 -22.71
N THR A 154 -2.28 3.09 -23.73
CA THR A 154 -2.16 3.53 -25.12
C THR A 154 -2.98 4.79 -25.39
N ASP A 155 -4.19 4.86 -24.86
CA ASP A 155 -5.15 5.95 -25.15
C ASP A 155 -5.62 6.71 -23.91
N GLY A 156 -5.16 6.29 -22.71
CA GLY A 156 -5.50 6.93 -21.44
C GLY A 156 -6.94 6.65 -20.96
N THR A 157 -7.68 5.76 -21.62
CA THR A 157 -9.05 5.45 -21.21
C THR A 157 -9.07 4.62 -19.92
N LEU A 158 -10.15 4.79 -19.15
CA LEU A 158 -10.40 4.11 -17.88
C LEU A 158 -11.59 3.17 -18.04
N GLN A 159 -11.36 1.88 -17.77
CA GLN A 159 -12.41 0.85 -17.78
C GLN A 159 -12.69 0.38 -16.35
N PRO A 160 -13.94 0.36 -15.89
CA PRO A 160 -14.26 -0.16 -14.56
C PRO A 160 -13.96 -1.66 -14.46
N ILE A 161 -13.42 -2.07 -13.31
CA ILE A 161 -13.19 -3.48 -12.98
C ILE A 161 -14.16 -3.87 -11.87
N ASN A 162 -14.75 -5.05 -11.99
CA ASN A 162 -15.59 -5.61 -10.92
C ASN A 162 -14.73 -5.86 -9.68
N ALA A 163 -15.11 -5.23 -8.58
CA ALA A 163 -14.45 -5.31 -7.30
C ALA A 163 -15.42 -5.66 -6.19
N THR A 164 -14.94 -6.32 -5.15
CA THR A 164 -15.68 -6.53 -3.90
C THR A 164 -14.89 -5.98 -2.73
N ILE A 165 -15.59 -5.51 -1.70
CA ILE A 165 -14.94 -5.07 -0.47
C ILE A 165 -14.98 -6.22 0.55
N VAL A 166 -13.81 -6.65 0.98
CA VAL A 166 -13.63 -7.74 1.96
C VAL A 166 -12.66 -7.28 3.02
N ASN A 167 -13.08 -7.31 4.29
CA ASN A 167 -12.26 -6.90 5.44
C ASN A 167 -11.60 -5.52 5.25
N ASN A 168 -12.36 -4.55 4.77
CA ASN A 168 -11.90 -3.18 4.49
C ASN A 168 -10.77 -3.10 3.44
N ARG A 169 -10.71 -4.05 2.52
CA ARG A 169 -9.79 -4.11 1.39
C ARG A 169 -10.58 -4.30 0.09
N THR A 170 -10.10 -3.72 -1.00
CA THR A 170 -10.68 -3.96 -2.32
C THR A 170 -10.14 -5.26 -2.89
N ARG A 171 -11.01 -6.21 -3.21
CA ARG A 171 -10.66 -7.50 -3.81
C ARG A 171 -10.94 -7.50 -5.30
N LEU A 172 -9.93 -7.90 -6.08
CA LEU A 172 -10.00 -8.02 -7.54
C LEU A 172 -9.52 -9.39 -7.98
N THR A 173 -10.11 -9.88 -9.08
CA THR A 173 -9.52 -10.97 -9.89
C THR A 173 -8.88 -10.35 -11.11
N ILE A 174 -7.60 -10.64 -11.31
CA ILE A 174 -6.74 -10.05 -12.34
C ILE A 174 -6.19 -11.16 -13.21
N LYS A 175 -6.36 -11.01 -14.54
CA LYS A 175 -5.74 -11.88 -15.53
C LYS A 175 -4.63 -11.12 -16.24
N LEU A 176 -3.46 -11.74 -16.34
CA LEU A 176 -2.30 -11.24 -17.07
C LEU A 176 -1.78 -12.33 -18.01
N GLU A 177 -1.52 -11.98 -19.23
CA GLU A 177 -0.78 -12.84 -20.14
C GLU A 177 0.70 -12.91 -19.75
N ALA A 178 1.48 -13.78 -20.40
CA ALA A 178 2.92 -13.83 -20.20
C ALA A 178 3.54 -12.47 -20.51
N TRP A 179 4.36 -11.92 -19.57
CA TRP A 179 5.05 -10.64 -19.72
C TRP A 179 4.13 -9.42 -19.82
N GLU A 180 2.85 -9.58 -19.55
CA GLU A 180 1.88 -8.48 -19.56
C GLU A 180 1.95 -7.66 -18.29
N SER A 181 1.63 -6.38 -18.42
CA SER A 181 1.42 -5.45 -17.31
C SER A 181 0.07 -4.76 -17.40
N LYS A 182 -0.48 -4.41 -16.24
CA LYS A 182 -1.70 -3.61 -16.12
C LYS A 182 -1.50 -2.46 -15.15
N LEU A 183 -2.14 -1.34 -15.46
CA LEU A 183 -2.28 -0.20 -14.57
C LEU A 183 -3.68 -0.23 -13.98
N ILE A 184 -3.77 -0.39 -12.66
CA ILE A 184 -5.05 -0.45 -11.95
C ILE A 184 -5.09 0.69 -10.93
N SER A 185 -6.07 1.56 -11.04
CA SER A 185 -6.36 2.57 -10.03
C SER A 185 -7.45 2.08 -9.09
N ILE A 186 -7.27 2.33 -7.78
CA ILE A 186 -8.28 2.09 -6.75
C ILE A 186 -8.44 3.38 -5.98
N GLY A 187 -9.62 3.97 -6.00
CA GLY A 187 -9.80 5.27 -5.41
C GLY A 187 -11.25 5.62 -5.14
N LYS A 188 -11.47 6.89 -4.80
CA LYS A 188 -12.81 7.40 -4.55
C LYS A 188 -13.69 7.21 -5.77
N ASN A 189 -14.92 6.82 -5.53
CA ASN A 189 -15.93 6.87 -6.56
C ASN A 189 -16.33 8.35 -6.77
N ASN A 190 -16.01 8.89 -7.91
CA ASN A 190 -16.44 10.26 -8.29
C ASN A 190 -17.88 10.30 -8.84
N ARG A 191 -18.65 9.20 -8.67
CA ARG A 191 -20.06 9.16 -9.07
C ARG A 191 -20.87 10.15 -8.25
N GLU A 192 -21.68 10.90 -8.93
CA GLU A 192 -22.72 11.71 -8.31
C GLU A 192 -24.00 10.89 -8.15
N TYR A 193 -24.61 10.98 -6.97
CA TYR A 193 -25.89 10.39 -6.62
C TYR A 193 -26.88 11.52 -6.42
N ASN A 194 -27.57 11.93 -7.49
CA ASN A 194 -28.60 12.95 -7.39
C ASN A 194 -29.85 12.35 -6.76
N ILE A 195 -30.25 12.83 -5.58
CA ILE A 195 -31.37 12.26 -4.82
C ILE A 195 -32.69 12.28 -5.59
N LYS A 196 -32.86 13.20 -6.55
CA LYS A 196 -34.05 13.25 -7.40
C LYS A 196 -34.19 12.02 -8.29
N GLU A 197 -33.11 11.44 -8.75
CA GLU A 197 -33.08 10.22 -9.58
C GLU A 197 -33.54 8.98 -8.78
N TYR A 198 -33.48 9.06 -7.46
CA TYR A 198 -33.94 8.03 -6.52
C TYR A 198 -35.38 8.25 -6.03
N GLY A 199 -36.07 9.24 -6.60
CA GLY A 199 -37.47 9.52 -6.31
C GLY A 199 -37.72 10.42 -5.10
N VAL A 200 -36.68 11.01 -4.53
CA VAL A 200 -36.80 12.01 -3.46
C VAL A 200 -37.46 13.27 -4.00
N LYS A 201 -38.61 13.66 -3.47
CA LYS A 201 -39.44 14.71 -4.05
C LYS A 201 -39.11 16.12 -3.54
N GLY A 202 -38.64 16.26 -2.32
CA GLY A 202 -38.33 17.57 -1.71
C GLY A 202 -39.59 18.41 -1.50
N ASN A 203 -40.64 17.79 -0.98
CA ASN A 203 -41.98 18.38 -0.77
C ASN A 203 -42.40 18.36 0.71
N GLY A 204 -41.41 18.28 1.61
CA GLY A 204 -41.63 18.31 3.06
C GLY A 204 -42.07 17.02 3.70
N TYR A 205 -42.20 15.92 2.95
CA TYR A 205 -42.39 14.59 3.52
C TYR A 205 -41.09 13.94 3.95
N SER A 206 -41.17 13.01 4.93
CA SER A 206 -39.97 12.31 5.42
C SER A 206 -39.34 11.43 4.33
N GLU A 207 -38.08 11.69 4.01
CA GLU A 207 -37.31 11.00 2.99
C GLU A 207 -36.15 10.16 3.61
N THR A 208 -36.16 10.00 4.94
CA THR A 208 -35.04 9.38 5.69
C THR A 208 -34.62 8.03 5.11
N ALA A 209 -35.57 7.13 4.85
CA ALA A 209 -35.25 5.78 4.34
C ALA A 209 -34.59 5.82 2.96
N THR A 210 -35.07 6.68 2.07
CA THR A 210 -34.50 6.83 0.72
C THR A 210 -33.12 7.46 0.78
N LEU A 211 -32.94 8.50 1.58
CA LEU A 211 -31.64 9.16 1.76
C LEU A 211 -30.61 8.21 2.37
N GLN A 212 -31.00 7.42 3.41
CA GLN A 212 -30.12 6.43 4.00
C GLN A 212 -29.72 5.34 2.99
N ARG A 213 -30.67 4.89 2.15
CA ARG A 213 -30.37 3.92 1.08
C ARG A 213 -29.35 4.46 0.07
N ILE A 214 -29.46 5.73 -0.31
CA ILE A 214 -28.51 6.37 -1.22
C ILE A 214 -27.10 6.46 -0.57
N ILE A 215 -27.04 6.82 0.72
CA ILE A 215 -25.78 6.86 1.47
C ILE A 215 -25.15 5.48 1.52
N ASN A 216 -25.92 4.45 1.84
CA ASN A 216 -25.44 3.07 1.91
C ASN A 216 -24.99 2.55 0.55
N GLU A 217 -25.71 2.91 -0.54
CA GLU A 217 -25.29 2.57 -1.90
C GLU A 217 -23.98 3.26 -2.28
N ALA A 218 -23.84 4.56 -1.99
CA ALA A 218 -22.60 5.29 -2.22
C ALA A 218 -21.45 4.68 -1.43
N ALA A 219 -21.64 4.36 -0.16
CA ALA A 219 -20.63 3.73 0.68
C ALA A 219 -20.21 2.34 0.14
N HIS A 220 -21.19 1.52 -0.24
CA HIS A 220 -20.94 0.21 -0.83
C HIS A 220 -20.15 0.28 -2.15
N ASN A 221 -20.39 1.33 -2.93
CA ASN A 221 -19.70 1.58 -4.20
C ASN A 221 -18.36 2.35 -4.05
N GLY A 222 -17.80 2.41 -2.84
CA GLY A 222 -16.50 3.06 -2.59
C GLY A 222 -16.57 4.59 -2.48
N GLY A 223 -17.72 5.13 -2.09
CA GLY A 223 -17.96 6.57 -1.92
C GLY A 223 -18.68 7.22 -3.08
N GLY A 224 -18.63 8.56 -3.14
CA GLY A 224 -19.27 9.37 -4.15
C GLY A 224 -19.76 10.70 -3.58
N THR A 225 -20.38 11.51 -4.42
CA THR A 225 -20.99 12.79 -4.04
C THR A 225 -22.51 12.65 -4.06
N ILE A 226 -23.16 12.87 -2.93
CA ILE A 226 -24.62 12.94 -2.88
C ILE A 226 -25.04 14.37 -3.18
N VAL A 227 -25.72 14.55 -4.32
CA VAL A 227 -26.22 15.85 -4.76
C VAL A 227 -27.63 16.02 -4.26
N ILE A 228 -27.85 17.03 -3.42
CA ILE A 228 -29.14 17.45 -2.89
C ILE A 228 -29.53 18.76 -3.58
N PRO A 229 -30.35 18.73 -4.66
CA PRO A 229 -30.81 19.94 -5.32
C PRO A 229 -31.70 20.80 -4.40
N ALA A 230 -31.96 22.05 -4.77
CA ALA A 230 -32.82 22.91 -4.03
C ALA A 230 -34.24 22.31 -3.83
N GLY A 231 -34.76 22.39 -2.60
CA GLY A 231 -36.05 21.81 -2.20
C GLY A 231 -36.19 21.76 -0.68
N GLU A 232 -37.33 21.32 -0.21
CA GLU A 232 -37.60 21.07 1.22
C GLU A 232 -37.54 19.55 1.49
N TYR A 233 -36.56 19.14 2.27
CA TYR A 233 -36.32 17.72 2.59
C TYR A 233 -36.41 17.55 4.09
N LEU A 234 -37.31 16.67 4.52
CA LEU A 234 -37.40 16.28 5.91
C LEU A 234 -36.68 14.94 6.11
N SER A 235 -35.73 14.92 7.02
CA SER A 235 -34.97 13.70 7.34
C SER A 235 -34.78 13.58 8.85
N GLY A 236 -34.86 12.37 9.35
CA GLY A 236 -34.31 12.00 10.65
C GLY A 236 -32.78 11.89 10.62
N ALA A 237 -32.19 11.28 11.66
CA ALA A 237 -30.77 10.99 11.69
C ALA A 237 -30.37 10.04 10.54
N LEU A 238 -29.25 10.36 9.89
CA LEU A 238 -28.62 9.55 8.83
C LEU A 238 -27.27 9.04 9.35
N PHE A 239 -26.87 7.82 8.98
CA PHE A 239 -25.70 7.12 9.51
C PHE A 239 -24.78 6.60 8.41
#